data_97165fe701dcee8d75508798062c07e7
#
_entry.id   97165fe701dcee8d75508798062c07e7
#
_cell.length_a   1.000
_cell.length_b   1.000
_cell.length_c   1.000
_cell.angle_alpha   90.00
_cell.angle_beta   90.00
_cell.angle_gamma   90.00
#
_symmetry.space_group_name_H-M   'P 1'
#
loop_
_entity.id
_entity.type
_entity.pdbx_description
1 polymer ?
#
loop_
_entity_poly.entity_id
_entity_poly.type
_entity_poly.pdbx_seq_one_letter_code
_entity_poly.pdbx_strand_id
1 'polypeptide(L)'
;MRHSVTLMNAIDGLLARTGWALEDFDFFSAVVGAGSFTGIRIGISAMKGFCLALNKPALPVTSFDVCAYNSVEERGKRLCLVDALHDSYYVCGYDGDTIVRAPDYIGEDETLALKEQGFKLLSCSTLPVCEKAEVTRCNPVQGLVNAVQTLSQRGEFGELTALYVRKSSAELNLKV
;
A
#
# COMPACT_ATOMS: atom_id res chain seq x y z
N MET A 1 -17.08 -13.65 -1.15
CA MET A 1 -16.35 -13.74 0.15
C MET A 1 -16.68 -12.52 0.99
N ARG A 2 -16.98 -12.67 2.28
CA ARG A 2 -17.28 -11.55 3.18
C ARG A 2 -15.97 -11.07 3.82
N HIS A 3 -15.20 -10.23 3.12
CA HIS A 3 -13.86 -9.79 3.54
C HIS A 3 -13.80 -9.19 4.94
N SER A 4 -14.84 -8.46 5.37
CA SER A 4 -14.89 -7.87 6.71
C SER A 4 -14.94 -8.92 7.83
N VAL A 5 -15.74 -9.97 7.66
CA VAL A 5 -15.83 -11.06 8.65
C VAL A 5 -14.50 -11.82 8.74
N THR A 6 -13.85 -12.06 7.60
CA THR A 6 -12.57 -12.75 7.55
C THR A 6 -11.46 -11.96 8.27
N LEU A 7 -11.46 -10.62 8.12
CA LEU A 7 -10.44 -9.76 8.76
C LEU A 7 -10.56 -9.81 10.28
N MET A 8 -11.76 -9.62 10.85
CA MET A 8 -11.94 -9.61 12.30
C MET A 8 -11.60 -10.98 12.91
N ASN A 9 -12.06 -12.07 12.31
CA ASN A 9 -11.73 -13.41 12.77
C ASN A 9 -10.21 -13.70 12.70
N ALA A 10 -9.50 -13.15 11.72
CA ALA A 10 -8.06 -13.30 11.62
C ALA A 10 -7.33 -12.52 12.73
N ILE A 11 -7.81 -11.32 13.06
CA ILE A 11 -7.28 -10.50 14.17
C ILE A 11 -7.49 -11.22 15.50
N ASP A 12 -8.71 -11.67 15.78
CA ASP A 12 -9.04 -12.41 17.00
C ASP A 12 -8.19 -13.68 17.14
N GLY A 13 -8.04 -14.43 16.06
CA GLY A 13 -7.21 -15.63 16.02
C GLY A 13 -5.72 -15.33 16.24
N LEU A 14 -5.22 -14.18 15.79
CA LEU A 14 -3.85 -13.74 16.03
C LEU A 14 -3.64 -13.36 17.49
N LEU A 15 -4.51 -12.57 18.05
CA LEU A 15 -4.47 -12.15 19.46
C LEU A 15 -4.52 -13.38 20.40
N ALA A 16 -5.42 -14.32 20.12
CA ALA A 16 -5.51 -15.56 20.90
C ALA A 16 -4.22 -16.40 20.87
N ARG A 17 -3.52 -16.43 19.74
CA ARG A 17 -2.26 -17.18 19.58
C ARG A 17 -1.07 -16.50 20.24
N THR A 18 -1.04 -15.17 20.27
CA THR A 18 0.07 -14.39 20.83
C THR A 18 -0.12 -14.11 22.31
N GLY A 19 -1.35 -14.23 22.82
CA GLY A 19 -1.71 -13.84 24.19
C GLY A 19 -1.77 -12.31 24.39
N TRP A 20 -1.75 -11.52 23.31
CA TRP A 20 -1.82 -10.08 23.35
C TRP A 20 -3.25 -9.60 23.34
N ALA A 21 -3.49 -8.46 24.03
CA ALA A 21 -4.73 -7.70 23.95
C ALA A 21 -4.55 -6.49 23.01
N LEU A 22 -5.66 -5.90 22.56
CA LEU A 22 -5.61 -4.71 21.68
C LEU A 22 -5.01 -3.49 22.41
N GLU A 23 -5.11 -3.45 23.71
CA GLU A 23 -4.56 -2.41 24.59
C GLU A 23 -3.03 -2.39 24.61
N ASP A 24 -2.41 -3.53 24.33
CA ASP A 24 -0.93 -3.69 24.33
C ASP A 24 -0.25 -3.03 23.14
N PHE A 25 -1.01 -2.64 22.11
CA PHE A 25 -0.46 -1.97 20.94
C PHE A 25 -0.34 -0.46 21.17
N ASP A 26 0.79 0.12 20.72
CA ASP A 26 1.04 1.57 20.81
C ASP A 26 0.26 2.35 19.74
N PHE A 27 0.01 1.75 18.58
CA PHE A 27 -0.71 2.33 17.45
C PHE A 27 -1.30 1.26 16.54
N PHE A 28 -2.20 1.69 15.63
CA PHE A 28 -2.73 0.82 14.58
C PHE A 28 -2.38 1.37 13.21
N SER A 29 -2.11 0.46 12.27
CA SER A 29 -1.74 0.81 10.89
C SER A 29 -2.67 0.14 9.89
N ALA A 30 -2.93 0.83 8.79
CA ALA A 30 -3.63 0.26 7.64
C ALA A 30 -2.95 0.66 6.33
N VAL A 31 -2.99 -0.25 5.34
CA VAL A 31 -2.66 0.10 3.97
C VAL A 31 -3.81 0.93 3.40
N VAL A 32 -3.53 2.21 3.14
CA VAL A 32 -4.54 3.19 2.72
C VAL A 32 -4.72 3.29 1.20
N GLY A 33 -3.99 2.53 0.42
CA GLY A 33 -4.04 2.50 -1.06
C GLY A 33 -2.63 2.69 -1.65
N ALA A 34 -2.50 2.63 -2.97
CA ALA A 34 -3.49 2.34 -4.01
C ALA A 34 -3.91 0.87 -4.03
N GLY A 35 -5.07 0.54 -4.63
CA GLY A 35 -5.53 -0.84 -4.77
C GLY A 35 -7.05 -0.99 -4.72
N SER A 36 -7.51 -2.14 -4.27
CA SER A 36 -8.94 -2.49 -4.20
C SER A 36 -9.73 -1.52 -3.33
N PHE A 37 -10.70 -0.84 -3.90
CA PHE A 37 -11.61 0.10 -3.21
C PHE A 37 -12.25 -0.50 -1.96
N THR A 38 -12.80 -1.71 -2.09
CA THR A 38 -13.47 -2.41 -0.98
C THR A 38 -12.48 -2.82 0.10
N GLY A 39 -11.33 -3.38 -0.29
CA GLY A 39 -10.30 -3.83 0.65
C GLY A 39 -9.74 -2.70 1.48
N ILE A 40 -9.39 -1.57 0.82
CA ILE A 40 -8.87 -0.37 1.48
C ILE A 40 -9.88 0.15 2.53
N ARG A 41 -11.14 0.29 2.16
CA ARG A 41 -12.19 0.80 3.07
C ARG A 41 -12.42 -0.10 4.27
N ILE A 42 -12.42 -1.42 4.07
CA ILE A 42 -12.56 -2.39 5.18
C ILE A 42 -11.39 -2.27 6.14
N GLY A 43 -10.15 -2.25 5.65
CA GLY A 43 -8.95 -2.11 6.48
C GLY A 43 -8.93 -0.80 7.25
N ILE A 44 -9.16 0.32 6.58
CA ILE A 44 -9.23 1.65 7.20
C ILE A 44 -10.31 1.70 8.28
N SER A 45 -11.53 1.21 7.99
CA SER A 45 -12.64 1.27 8.94
C SER A 45 -12.36 0.45 10.19
N ALA A 46 -11.77 -0.74 10.05
CA ALA A 46 -11.40 -1.58 11.18
C ALA A 46 -10.35 -0.91 12.07
N MET A 47 -9.27 -0.39 11.46
CA MET A 47 -8.19 0.26 12.21
C MET A 47 -8.63 1.59 12.85
N LYS A 48 -9.45 2.40 12.16
CA LYS A 48 -10.07 3.59 12.76
C LYS A 48 -10.94 3.24 13.98
N GLY A 49 -11.68 2.14 13.90
CA GLY A 49 -12.47 1.64 15.02
C GLY A 49 -11.60 1.34 16.25
N PHE A 50 -10.47 0.65 16.07
CA PHE A 50 -9.54 0.37 17.16
C PHE A 50 -8.86 1.64 17.69
N CYS A 51 -8.40 2.52 16.80
CA CYS A 51 -7.81 3.80 17.21
C CYS A 51 -8.77 4.61 18.08
N LEU A 52 -10.03 4.71 17.66
CA LEU A 52 -11.05 5.47 18.38
C LEU A 52 -11.42 4.83 19.73
N ALA A 53 -11.62 3.51 19.75
CA ALA A 53 -12.02 2.79 20.96
C ALA A 53 -10.93 2.81 22.05
N LEU A 54 -9.66 2.78 21.64
CA LEU A 54 -8.52 2.67 22.56
C LEU A 54 -7.72 3.96 22.71
N ASN A 55 -8.16 5.04 22.06
CA ASN A 55 -7.44 6.33 22.02
C ASN A 55 -5.98 6.17 21.60
N LYS A 56 -5.73 5.37 20.56
CA LYS A 56 -4.39 5.11 20.02
C LYS A 56 -4.19 5.85 18.70
N PRO A 57 -2.95 6.30 18.39
CA PRO A 57 -2.65 6.92 17.11
C PRO A 57 -2.78 5.94 15.94
N ALA A 58 -2.96 6.49 14.75
CA ALA A 58 -3.00 5.74 13.52
C ALA A 58 -1.76 6.02 12.66
N LEU A 59 -1.28 4.99 11.95
CA LEU A 59 -0.18 5.11 10.99
C LEU A 59 -0.67 4.72 9.60
N PRO A 60 -0.87 5.67 8.66
CA PRO A 60 -1.18 5.36 7.27
C PRO A 60 0.06 4.81 6.57
N VAL A 61 -0.11 3.72 5.81
CA VAL A 61 0.93 3.13 4.94
C VAL A 61 0.34 2.99 3.55
N THR A 62 1.01 3.43 2.50
CA THR A 62 0.54 3.21 1.14
C THR A 62 1.00 1.85 0.60
N SER A 63 0.32 1.35 -0.43
CA SER A 63 0.79 0.15 -1.15
C SER A 63 2.13 0.39 -1.83
N PHE A 64 2.45 1.65 -2.11
CA PHE A 64 3.74 2.05 -2.66
C PHE A 64 4.84 1.96 -1.61
N ASP A 65 4.58 2.36 -0.36
CA ASP A 65 5.53 2.20 0.74
C ASP A 65 5.85 0.72 0.97
N VAL A 66 4.83 -0.15 0.91
CA VAL A 66 5.03 -1.60 1.02
C VAL A 66 6.00 -2.12 -0.05
N CYS A 67 5.95 -1.59 -1.27
CA CYS A 67 6.93 -1.94 -2.31
C CYS A 67 8.28 -1.26 -2.08
N ALA A 68 8.30 0.02 -1.76
CA ALA A 68 9.50 0.83 -1.64
C ALA A 68 10.39 0.39 -0.46
N TYR A 69 9.78 0.04 0.67
CA TYR A 69 10.48 -0.43 1.87
C TYR A 69 10.71 -1.95 1.92
N ASN A 70 10.48 -2.66 0.81
CA ASN A 70 10.69 -4.11 0.77
C ASN A 70 12.16 -4.51 1.00
N SER A 71 13.10 -3.69 0.50
CA SER A 71 14.53 -3.81 0.78
C SER A 71 15.06 -2.45 1.25
N VAL A 72 15.52 -2.38 2.48
CA VAL A 72 16.09 -1.17 3.09
C VAL A 72 17.43 -0.79 2.43
N GLU A 73 18.07 -1.73 1.75
CA GLU A 73 19.39 -1.54 1.14
C GLU A 73 19.33 -1.05 -0.32
N GLU A 74 18.17 -1.07 -0.96
CA GLU A 74 18.03 -0.66 -2.35
C GLU A 74 18.06 0.87 -2.49
N ARG A 75 19.19 1.38 -2.96
CA ARG A 75 19.36 2.78 -3.36
C ARG A 75 19.06 2.95 -4.85
N GLY A 76 18.69 4.16 -5.24
CA GLY A 76 18.41 4.53 -6.63
C GLY A 76 16.92 4.63 -6.94
N LYS A 77 16.61 4.99 -8.18
CA LYS A 77 15.25 5.26 -8.63
C LYS A 77 14.43 3.96 -8.72
N ARG A 78 13.34 3.90 -8.00
CA ARG A 78 12.41 2.76 -7.97
C ARG A 78 11.01 3.24 -8.34
N LEU A 79 10.33 2.50 -9.20
CA LEU A 79 8.94 2.72 -9.55
C LEU A 79 8.11 1.58 -8.95
N CYS A 80 7.33 1.90 -7.94
CA CYS A 80 6.41 0.97 -7.30
C CYS A 80 5.13 0.88 -8.10
N LEU A 81 4.75 -0.35 -8.50
CA LEU A 81 3.61 -0.63 -9.36
C LEU A 81 2.54 -1.39 -8.59
N VAL A 82 1.29 -0.95 -8.72
CA VAL A 82 0.09 -1.65 -8.25
C VAL A 82 -0.87 -1.81 -9.41
N ASP A 83 -1.41 -3.00 -9.60
CA ASP A 83 -2.35 -3.29 -10.68
C ASP A 83 -3.59 -2.38 -10.62
N ALA A 84 -3.87 -1.71 -11.72
CA ALA A 84 -5.05 -0.89 -11.89
C ALA A 84 -6.01 -1.45 -12.96
N LEU A 85 -5.74 -2.69 -13.41
CA LEU A 85 -6.43 -3.44 -14.46
C LEU A 85 -6.25 -2.81 -15.86
N HIS A 86 -6.56 -3.60 -16.91
CA HIS A 86 -6.51 -3.16 -18.31
C HIS A 86 -5.15 -2.57 -18.72
N ASP A 87 -4.06 -3.30 -18.42
CA ASP A 87 -2.68 -2.93 -18.75
C ASP A 87 -2.29 -1.51 -18.27
N SER A 88 -2.85 -1.13 -17.14
CA SER A 88 -2.59 0.14 -16.49
C SER A 88 -2.20 -0.08 -15.03
N TYR A 89 -1.44 0.85 -14.49
CA TYR A 89 -0.84 0.73 -13.17
C TYR A 89 -1.01 2.02 -12.37
N TYR A 90 -1.28 1.86 -11.09
CA TYR A 90 -1.01 2.93 -10.14
C TYR A 90 0.48 2.88 -9.83
N VAL A 91 1.13 4.02 -9.89
CA VAL A 91 2.59 4.12 -9.71
C VAL A 91 2.96 5.19 -8.71
N CYS A 92 4.12 5.02 -8.07
CA CYS A 92 4.80 6.05 -7.30
C CYS A 92 6.31 5.82 -7.44
N GLY A 93 7.07 6.89 -7.69
CA GLY A 93 8.51 6.82 -7.87
C GLY A 93 9.27 7.28 -6.63
N TYR A 94 10.27 6.51 -6.23
CA TYR A 94 11.14 6.80 -5.09
C TYR A 94 12.60 6.88 -5.54
N ASP A 95 13.38 7.73 -4.87
CA ASP A 95 14.85 7.68 -4.88
C ASP A 95 15.32 7.70 -3.43
N GLY A 96 15.91 6.59 -2.97
CA GLY A 96 16.01 6.35 -1.53
C GLY A 96 14.63 6.41 -0.89
N ASP A 97 14.46 7.24 0.13
CA ASP A 97 13.19 7.43 0.86
C ASP A 97 12.40 8.66 0.36
N THR A 98 12.88 9.30 -0.68
CA THR A 98 12.24 10.50 -1.23
C THR A 98 11.32 10.14 -2.38
N ILE A 99 10.09 10.64 -2.36
CA ILE A 99 9.18 10.53 -3.49
C ILE A 99 9.65 11.51 -4.57
N VAL A 100 10.09 10.95 -5.71
CA VAL A 100 10.54 11.71 -6.90
C VAL A 100 9.50 11.73 -8.02
N ARG A 101 8.48 10.87 -7.94
CA ARG A 101 7.28 10.91 -8.75
C ARG A 101 6.07 10.66 -7.85
N ALA A 102 5.18 11.62 -7.77
CA ALA A 102 3.94 11.50 -7.00
C ALA A 102 3.06 10.33 -7.50
N PRO A 103 2.15 9.82 -6.66
CA PRO A 103 1.19 8.80 -7.07
C PRO A 103 0.42 9.20 -8.34
N ASP A 104 0.43 8.32 -9.34
CA ASP A 104 -0.15 8.55 -10.66
C ASP A 104 -0.78 7.28 -11.22
N TYR A 105 -1.60 7.42 -12.27
CA TYR A 105 -2.20 6.32 -13.04
C TYR A 105 -1.68 6.38 -14.47
N ILE A 106 -0.93 5.36 -14.88
CA ILE A 106 -0.27 5.32 -16.19
C ILE A 106 -0.52 3.99 -16.90
N GLY A 107 -0.35 3.98 -18.22
CA GLY A 107 -0.38 2.79 -19.04
C GLY A 107 0.96 2.06 -19.07
N GLU A 108 0.95 0.89 -19.73
CA GLU A 108 2.13 0.05 -19.86
C GLU A 108 3.27 0.75 -20.62
N ASP A 109 2.98 1.45 -21.72
CA ASP A 109 4.00 2.12 -22.54
C ASP A 109 4.77 3.17 -21.73
N GLU A 110 4.07 3.97 -20.92
CA GLU A 110 4.72 4.94 -20.05
C GLU A 110 5.53 4.27 -18.93
N THR A 111 5.05 3.14 -18.42
CA THR A 111 5.79 2.33 -17.44
C THR A 111 7.11 1.83 -18.02
N LEU A 112 7.12 1.35 -19.27
CA LEU A 112 8.31 0.93 -19.96
C LEU A 112 9.29 2.09 -20.25
N ALA A 113 8.76 3.25 -20.64
CA ALA A 113 9.56 4.45 -20.85
C ALA A 113 10.25 4.92 -19.54
N LEU A 114 9.58 4.81 -18.39
CA LEU A 114 10.18 5.11 -17.09
C LEU A 114 11.29 4.12 -16.70
N LYS A 115 11.15 2.84 -17.06
CA LYS A 115 12.23 1.86 -16.91
C LYS A 115 13.47 2.26 -17.71
N GLU A 116 13.29 2.70 -18.95
CA GLU A 116 14.40 3.17 -19.80
C GLU A 116 15.08 4.42 -19.23
N GLN A 117 14.35 5.24 -18.45
CA GLN A 117 14.87 6.38 -17.70
C GLN A 117 15.59 6.00 -16.41
N GLY A 118 15.81 4.70 -16.18
CA GLY A 118 16.58 4.18 -15.06
C GLY A 118 15.79 3.86 -13.80
N PHE A 119 14.47 3.81 -13.88
CA PHE A 119 13.67 3.30 -12.75
C PHE A 119 13.71 1.77 -12.71
N LYS A 120 14.02 1.20 -11.54
CA LYS A 120 13.81 -0.21 -11.25
C LYS A 120 12.33 -0.43 -10.94
N LEU A 121 11.68 -1.35 -11.66
CA LEU A 121 10.26 -1.64 -11.45
C LEU A 121 10.09 -2.62 -10.28
N LEU A 122 9.19 -2.29 -9.35
CA LEU A 122 8.88 -3.09 -8.15
C LEU A 122 7.39 -3.37 -8.06
N SER A 123 6.99 -4.59 -7.68
CA SER A 123 5.59 -4.90 -7.39
C SER A 123 5.43 -6.04 -6.39
N CYS A 124 4.39 -5.98 -5.56
CA CYS A 124 3.95 -7.09 -4.71
C CYS A 124 3.09 -8.11 -5.47
N SER A 125 2.67 -7.80 -6.71
CA SER A 125 1.81 -8.66 -7.54
C SER A 125 2.51 -9.02 -8.85
N THR A 126 2.15 -10.16 -9.45
CA THR A 126 2.49 -10.44 -10.83
C THR A 126 1.65 -9.51 -11.72
N LEU A 127 2.28 -8.80 -12.62
CA LEU A 127 1.66 -7.80 -13.49
C LEU A 127 1.86 -8.19 -14.96
N PRO A 128 0.96 -7.79 -15.88
CA PRO A 128 1.16 -8.03 -17.32
C PRO A 128 2.50 -7.51 -17.86
N VAL A 129 2.96 -6.36 -17.40
CA VAL A 129 4.26 -5.78 -17.81
C VAL A 129 5.46 -6.68 -17.50
N CYS A 130 5.32 -7.68 -16.62
CA CYS A 130 6.38 -8.67 -16.33
C CYS A 130 6.76 -9.51 -17.56
N GLU A 131 5.90 -9.60 -18.56
CA GLU A 131 6.18 -10.28 -19.83
C GLU A 131 7.11 -9.44 -20.74
N LYS A 132 7.13 -8.13 -20.55
CA LYS A 132 7.87 -7.17 -21.38
C LYS A 132 9.07 -6.55 -20.67
N ALA A 133 9.07 -6.57 -19.35
CA ALA A 133 10.10 -5.94 -18.56
C ALA A 133 10.38 -6.72 -17.26
N GLU A 134 11.63 -6.65 -16.79
CA GLU A 134 11.98 -7.15 -15.48
C GLU A 134 11.33 -6.31 -14.40
N VAL A 135 10.50 -6.95 -13.56
CA VAL A 135 9.87 -6.37 -12.38
C VAL A 135 10.31 -7.15 -11.15
N THR A 136 10.95 -6.49 -10.22
CA THR A 136 11.36 -7.11 -8.96
C THR A 136 10.14 -7.44 -8.13
N ARG A 137 9.99 -8.71 -7.78
CA ARG A 137 8.91 -9.17 -6.91
C ARG A 137 9.18 -8.84 -5.46
N CYS A 138 8.32 -8.04 -4.87
CA CYS A 138 8.36 -7.68 -3.46
C CYS A 138 7.58 -8.68 -2.58
N ASN A 139 8.07 -8.90 -1.36
CA ASN A 139 7.33 -9.63 -0.34
C ASN A 139 6.43 -8.63 0.43
N PRO A 140 5.09 -8.71 0.30
CA PRO A 140 4.21 -7.72 0.91
C PRO A 140 4.26 -7.72 2.45
N VAL A 141 4.53 -8.85 3.08
CA VAL A 141 4.65 -8.94 4.55
C VAL A 141 5.91 -8.22 5.02
N GLN A 142 7.06 -8.52 4.41
CA GLN A 142 8.32 -7.87 4.77
C GLN A 142 8.27 -6.37 4.49
N GLY A 143 7.74 -5.98 3.33
CA GLY A 143 7.60 -4.58 2.97
C GLY A 143 6.69 -3.80 3.94
N LEU A 144 5.56 -4.40 4.35
CA LEU A 144 4.68 -3.78 5.34
C LEU A 144 5.37 -3.61 6.70
N VAL A 145 6.07 -4.63 7.19
CA VAL A 145 6.80 -4.55 8.47
C VAL A 145 7.85 -3.44 8.41
N ASN A 146 8.67 -3.41 7.37
CA ASN A 146 9.71 -2.39 7.20
C ASN A 146 9.12 -0.98 7.07
N ALA A 147 8.03 -0.82 6.29
CA ALA A 147 7.34 0.46 6.14
C ALA A 147 6.80 0.97 7.49
N VAL A 148 6.08 0.10 8.22
CA VAL A 148 5.55 0.44 9.55
C VAL A 148 6.67 0.85 10.51
N GLN A 149 7.76 0.09 10.56
CA GLN A 149 8.91 0.43 11.41
C GLN A 149 9.53 1.77 11.03
N THR A 150 9.79 2.00 9.76
CA THR A 150 10.44 3.23 9.29
C THR A 150 9.56 4.46 9.53
N LEU A 151 8.29 4.38 9.13
CA LEU A 151 7.36 5.50 9.22
C LEU A 151 7.01 5.83 10.68
N SER A 152 6.85 4.81 11.55
CA SER A 152 6.62 5.04 12.98
C SER A 152 7.80 5.69 13.68
N GLN A 153 9.04 5.27 13.36
CA GLN A 153 10.26 5.90 13.89
C GLN A 153 10.42 7.37 13.45
N ARG A 154 9.87 7.73 12.30
CA ARG A 154 9.82 9.11 11.81
C ARG A 154 8.68 9.92 12.40
N GLY A 155 7.78 9.28 13.14
CA GLY A 155 6.60 9.94 13.70
C GLY A 155 5.54 10.30 12.66
N GLU A 156 5.47 9.60 11.54
CA GLU A 156 4.54 9.88 10.44
C GLU A 156 3.10 9.40 10.73
N PHE A 157 2.66 9.60 11.98
CA PHE A 157 1.30 9.31 12.40
C PHE A 157 0.32 10.32 11.82
N GLY A 158 -0.89 9.86 11.48
CA GLY A 158 -1.90 10.71 10.88
C GLY A 158 -3.22 9.99 10.63
N GLU A 159 -4.15 10.67 9.97
CA GLU A 159 -5.44 10.08 9.65
C GLU A 159 -5.32 8.97 8.58
N LEU A 160 -6.05 7.88 8.79
CA LEU A 160 -6.20 6.82 7.79
C LEU A 160 -7.17 7.29 6.69
N THR A 161 -6.67 8.07 5.75
CA THR A 161 -7.44 8.55 4.59
C THR A 161 -7.11 7.72 3.36
N ALA A 162 -8.13 7.21 2.66
CA ALA A 162 -7.92 6.38 1.48
C ALA A 162 -7.24 7.16 0.36
N LEU A 163 -6.15 6.62 -0.17
CA LEU A 163 -5.44 7.15 -1.32
C LEU A 163 -6.09 6.62 -2.61
N TYR A 164 -6.91 7.45 -3.24
CA TYR A 164 -7.50 7.19 -4.54
C TYR A 164 -6.74 7.94 -5.62
N VAL A 165 -5.85 7.24 -6.32
CA VAL A 165 -5.07 7.82 -7.44
C VAL A 165 -5.96 8.10 -8.64
N ARG A 166 -7.03 7.30 -8.82
CA ARG A 166 -8.05 7.49 -9.87
C ARG A 166 -9.44 7.54 -9.24
N LYS A 167 -10.32 8.36 -9.79
CA LYS A 167 -11.75 8.35 -9.41
C LYS A 167 -12.36 6.98 -9.65
N SER A 168 -13.29 6.58 -8.82
CA SER A 168 -13.99 5.31 -8.99
C SER A 168 -14.74 5.26 -10.33
N SER A 169 -14.95 4.07 -10.88
CA SER A 169 -15.74 3.90 -12.11
C SER A 169 -17.13 4.50 -11.98
N ALA A 170 -17.73 4.48 -10.78
CA ALA A 170 -19.01 5.12 -10.51
C ALA A 170 -18.94 6.65 -10.63
N GLU A 171 -17.88 7.29 -10.14
CA GLU A 171 -17.67 8.75 -10.26
C GLU A 171 -17.32 9.18 -11.69
N LEU A 172 -16.69 8.30 -12.48
CA LEU A 172 -16.41 8.56 -13.89
C LEU A 172 -17.68 8.48 -14.75
N ASN A 173 -18.63 7.62 -14.38
CA ASN A 173 -19.89 7.42 -15.08
C ASN A 173 -20.98 8.44 -14.70
N LEU A 174 -20.76 9.26 -13.66
CA LEU A 174 -21.69 10.32 -13.23
C LEU A 174 -21.61 11.60 -14.06
N LYS A 175 -20.79 11.64 -15.14
CA LYS A 175 -20.82 12.73 -16.14
C LYS A 175 -21.76 12.37 -17.29
N VAL A 176 -23.04 12.42 -17.03
CA VAL A 176 -24.08 12.57 -18.03
C VAL A 176 -24.92 13.78 -17.64
#